data_05cd6493e7781b33be1b6eb89c25cee5
#
_entry.id   05cd6493e7781b33be1b6eb89c25cee5
#
_cell.length_a   1.000
_cell.length_b   1.000
_cell.length_c   1.000
_cell.angle_alpha   90.00
_cell.angle_beta   90.00
_cell.angle_gamma   90.00
#
_symmetry.space_group_name_H-M   'P 1'
#
loop_
_entity.id
_entity.type
_entity.pdbx_description
1 polymer ?
#
loop_
_entity_poly.entity_id
_entity_poly.type
_entity_poly.pdbx_seq_one_letter_code
_entity_poly.pdbx_strand_id
1 'polypeptide(L)'
;MRQISKEKYCFERKKNNLTLHMSDKLLLLFVVVVLISWLLFRISINNGNTQPTMECLFEVAMQPIGSTMYIWGGGWQNDDEESGIGLTRIGVSPTWEEFAKKQDATYNYEEYRYKSELGLDCSGYVGWVIYNLFETEDGKEGYVTLSTEMAENFASRGWGTLYKNPKQFLSGDIVSMDGHVWICLGTCEDGSVLLVHSSPPGVSICGTETSSKETTSIAVQLAERFMETYYEKWQSMYPKRVVSQTYLEDVTVMRWNEKTIADAKTYQNMSGEEVMQILDRLK
;
A
#
# COMPACT_ATOMS: atom_id res chain seq x y z
N MET A 1 -7.87 23.12 -9.15
CA MET A 1 -7.30 21.78 -8.85
C MET A 1 -8.41 20.76 -8.98
N ARG A 2 -8.25 19.72 -9.81
CA ARG A 2 -9.29 18.70 -10.00
C ARG A 2 -9.22 17.69 -8.87
N GLN A 3 -10.29 17.54 -8.12
CA GLN A 3 -10.49 16.46 -7.17
C GLN A 3 -10.45 15.12 -7.92
N ILE A 4 -9.43 14.30 -7.66
CA ILE A 4 -9.33 12.96 -8.24
C ILE A 4 -9.99 12.03 -7.22
N SER A 5 -11.20 11.54 -7.54
CA SER A 5 -11.92 10.60 -6.68
C SER A 5 -11.22 9.22 -6.68
N LYS A 6 -11.31 8.47 -5.59
CA LYS A 6 -10.82 7.07 -5.45
C LYS A 6 -11.26 6.14 -6.60
N GLU A 7 -12.41 6.42 -7.20
CA GLU A 7 -12.96 5.69 -8.35
C GLU A 7 -12.03 5.63 -9.56
N LYS A 8 -11.03 6.51 -9.65
CA LYS A 8 -10.14 6.59 -10.80
C LYS A 8 -8.99 5.59 -10.75
N TYR A 9 -8.59 5.13 -9.58
CA TYR A 9 -7.41 4.29 -9.43
C TYR A 9 -7.67 2.80 -9.68
N CYS A 10 -8.89 2.31 -9.41
CA CYS A 10 -9.24 0.89 -9.60
C CYS A 10 -9.94 0.56 -10.93
N PHE A 11 -10.33 1.53 -11.78
CA PHE A 11 -11.25 1.28 -12.91
C PHE A 11 -10.81 1.71 -14.31
N GLU A 12 -9.62 2.29 -14.52
CA GLU A 12 -9.20 2.73 -15.87
C GLU A 12 -8.36 1.69 -16.63
N ARG A 13 -8.91 0.50 -16.95
CA ARG A 13 -8.40 -0.30 -18.05
C ARG A 13 -9.50 -0.98 -18.84
N LYS A 14 -10.08 -0.26 -19.81
CA LYS A 14 -10.53 -0.80 -21.10
C LYS A 14 -11.04 0.34 -22.01
N LYS A 15 -10.19 0.86 -22.87
CA LYS A 15 -10.64 1.59 -24.08
C LYS A 15 -10.45 0.66 -25.28
N ASN A 16 -11.56 0.12 -25.80
CA ASN A 16 -11.61 -0.44 -27.16
C ASN A 16 -12.36 0.53 -28.06
N ASN A 17 -11.71 1.00 -29.11
CA ASN A 17 -12.29 1.81 -30.16
C ASN A 17 -13.21 0.96 -31.01
N LEU A 18 -14.51 1.26 -31.02
CA LEU A 18 -15.48 0.70 -31.97
C LEU A 18 -16.12 1.86 -32.74
N THR A 19 -15.87 1.93 -34.04
CA THR A 19 -16.60 2.83 -34.96
C THR A 19 -17.71 2.02 -35.61
N LEU A 20 -18.98 2.36 -35.30
CA LEU A 20 -20.15 1.75 -35.95
C LEU A 20 -21.04 2.86 -36.55
N HIS A 21 -21.39 2.67 -37.85
CA HIS A 21 -22.49 3.39 -38.49
C HIS A 21 -23.79 2.70 -38.12
N MET A 22 -24.71 3.39 -37.39
CA MET A 22 -26.01 2.89 -36.99
C MET A 22 -27.10 3.80 -37.53
N SER A 23 -28.29 3.23 -37.84
CA SER A 23 -29.49 4.03 -38.13
C SER A 23 -29.91 4.79 -36.88
N ASP A 24 -30.57 5.98 -37.03
CA ASP A 24 -30.94 6.87 -35.92
C ASP A 24 -31.72 6.18 -34.79
N LYS A 25 -32.55 5.19 -35.12
CA LYS A 25 -33.27 4.39 -34.12
C LYS A 25 -32.36 3.48 -33.29
N LEU A 26 -31.36 2.91 -33.93
CA LEU A 26 -30.35 2.08 -33.23
C LEU A 26 -29.43 2.93 -32.37
N LEU A 27 -29.12 4.15 -32.83
CA LEU A 27 -28.33 5.11 -32.06
C LEU A 27 -29.11 5.58 -30.81
N LEU A 28 -30.42 5.85 -30.96
CA LEU A 28 -31.27 6.23 -29.84
C LEU A 28 -31.38 5.11 -28.80
N LEU A 29 -31.53 3.83 -29.26
CA LEU A 29 -31.57 2.67 -28.38
C LEU A 29 -30.26 2.50 -27.67
N PHE A 30 -29.12 2.65 -28.37
CA PHE A 30 -27.80 2.59 -27.79
C PHE A 30 -27.58 3.67 -26.71
N VAL A 31 -27.97 4.91 -27.01
CA VAL A 31 -27.89 6.02 -26.03
C VAL A 31 -28.75 5.74 -24.80
N VAL A 32 -29.96 5.21 -24.97
CA VAL A 32 -30.86 4.86 -23.86
C VAL A 32 -30.27 3.73 -23.04
N VAL A 33 -29.69 2.68 -23.66
CA VAL A 33 -29.02 1.57 -22.97
C VAL A 33 -27.78 2.07 -22.22
N VAL A 34 -26.98 2.93 -22.83
CA VAL A 34 -25.80 3.54 -22.18
C VAL A 34 -26.23 4.42 -21.00
N LEU A 35 -27.28 5.20 -21.12
CA LEU A 35 -27.82 6.02 -20.04
C LEU A 35 -28.40 5.17 -18.90
N ILE A 36 -29.11 4.08 -19.21
CA ILE A 36 -29.63 3.13 -18.22
C ILE A 36 -28.45 2.39 -17.54
N SER A 37 -27.48 1.94 -18.30
CA SER A 37 -26.27 1.30 -17.75
C SER A 37 -25.47 2.27 -16.89
N TRP A 38 -25.34 3.52 -17.29
CA TRP A 38 -24.71 4.57 -16.51
C TRP A 38 -25.50 4.93 -15.26
N LEU A 39 -26.86 4.96 -15.35
CA LEU A 39 -27.75 5.19 -14.21
C LEU A 39 -27.70 4.02 -13.22
N LEU A 40 -27.72 2.77 -13.71
CA LEU A 40 -27.56 1.56 -12.90
C LEU A 40 -26.17 1.49 -12.27
N PHE A 41 -25.13 1.88 -12.99
CA PHE A 41 -23.78 2.04 -12.49
C PHE A 41 -23.70 3.12 -11.42
N ARG A 42 -24.34 4.29 -11.63
CA ARG A 42 -24.46 5.34 -10.60
C ARG A 42 -25.27 4.91 -9.38
N ILE A 43 -26.35 4.15 -9.57
CA ILE A 43 -27.16 3.59 -8.46
C ILE A 43 -26.33 2.53 -7.71
N SER A 44 -25.56 1.72 -8.40
CA SER A 44 -24.63 0.74 -7.80
C SER A 44 -23.53 1.44 -7.00
N ILE A 45 -23.00 2.55 -7.48
CA ILE A 45 -22.01 3.39 -6.77
C ILE A 45 -22.65 4.12 -5.59
N ASN A 46 -23.88 4.64 -5.72
CA ASN A 46 -24.55 5.34 -4.61
C ASN A 46 -25.15 4.41 -3.54
N ASN A 47 -25.32 3.13 -3.84
CA ASN A 47 -25.89 2.16 -2.89
C ASN A 47 -24.84 1.26 -2.20
N GLY A 48 -23.55 1.49 -2.40
CA GLY A 48 -22.55 0.62 -1.85
C GLY A 48 -21.35 1.37 -1.29
N ASN A 49 -21.19 1.36 0.01
CA ASN A 49 -19.89 1.18 0.59
C ASN A 49 -19.34 -0.14 0.01
N THR A 50 -18.75 -0.08 -1.19
CA THR A 50 -18.07 -1.24 -1.75
C THR A 50 -16.89 -1.52 -0.83
N GLN A 51 -16.95 -2.66 -0.17
CA GLN A 51 -15.87 -3.16 0.66
C GLN A 51 -14.57 -3.09 -0.14
N PRO A 52 -13.48 -2.54 0.42
CA PRO A 52 -12.20 -2.58 -0.27
C PRO A 52 -11.74 -4.01 -0.50
N THR A 53 -10.92 -4.20 -1.52
CA THR A 53 -10.29 -5.48 -1.84
C THR A 53 -8.82 -5.47 -1.44
N MET A 54 -8.20 -6.64 -1.38
CA MET A 54 -6.76 -6.76 -1.15
C MET A 54 -5.95 -6.16 -2.31
N GLU A 55 -6.48 -6.27 -3.53
CA GLU A 55 -5.87 -5.62 -4.70
C GLU A 55 -5.81 -4.11 -4.52
N CYS A 56 -6.90 -3.47 -4.04
CA CYS A 56 -6.90 -2.05 -3.70
C CYS A 56 -5.90 -1.70 -2.58
N LEU A 57 -5.79 -2.54 -1.54
CA LEU A 57 -4.79 -2.35 -0.49
C LEU A 57 -3.37 -2.31 -1.07
N PHE A 58 -3.03 -3.27 -1.92
CA PHE A 58 -1.71 -3.33 -2.53
C PHE A 58 -1.48 -2.21 -3.55
N GLU A 59 -2.47 -1.89 -4.37
CA GLU A 59 -2.39 -0.76 -5.31
C GLU A 59 -2.06 0.54 -4.57
N VAL A 60 -2.75 0.82 -3.45
CA VAL A 60 -2.46 1.97 -2.58
C VAL A 60 -1.07 1.86 -1.98
N ALA A 61 -0.71 0.71 -1.41
CA ALA A 61 0.60 0.50 -0.77
C ALA A 61 1.78 0.74 -1.73
N MET A 62 1.60 0.45 -3.02
CA MET A 62 2.65 0.64 -4.04
C MET A 62 2.84 2.09 -4.51
N GLN A 63 1.87 3.00 -4.27
CA GLN A 63 1.93 4.36 -4.82
C GLN A 63 3.13 5.18 -4.34
N PRO A 64 3.54 5.17 -3.06
CA PRO A 64 4.65 5.98 -2.57
C PRO A 64 6.04 5.44 -2.94
N ILE A 65 6.13 4.20 -3.46
CA ILE A 65 7.43 3.58 -3.80
C ILE A 65 8.17 4.42 -4.84
N GLY A 66 9.46 4.65 -4.59
CA GLY A 66 10.32 5.40 -5.50
C GLY A 66 10.06 6.91 -5.53
N SER A 67 9.14 7.42 -4.71
CA SER A 67 8.75 8.83 -4.67
C SER A 67 8.61 9.41 -3.27
N THR A 68 8.80 8.61 -2.21
CA THR A 68 8.63 9.06 -0.82
C THR A 68 9.79 8.61 0.04
N MET A 69 10.52 9.59 0.61
CA MET A 69 11.65 9.35 1.49
C MET A 69 11.18 8.97 2.90
N TYR A 70 12.02 8.22 3.61
CA TYR A 70 11.82 7.97 5.03
C TYR A 70 12.17 9.23 5.83
N ILE A 71 11.24 9.70 6.65
CA ILE A 71 11.45 10.79 7.60
C ILE A 71 11.06 10.28 8.98
N TRP A 72 11.95 10.33 9.95
CA TRP A 72 11.61 10.00 11.33
C TRP A 72 10.55 10.99 11.86
N GLY A 73 9.37 10.49 12.27
CA GLY A 73 8.20 11.30 12.60
C GLY A 73 7.42 11.78 11.36
N GLY A 74 7.73 11.22 10.19
CA GLY A 74 7.09 11.57 8.92
C GLY A 74 5.63 11.17 8.88
N GLY A 75 4.77 12.13 8.59
CA GLY A 75 3.32 11.95 8.56
C GLY A 75 2.62 12.24 9.90
N TRP A 76 3.36 12.41 10.99
CA TRP A 76 2.82 12.78 12.29
C TRP A 76 2.59 14.28 12.40
N GLN A 77 1.63 14.68 13.25
CA GLN A 77 1.50 16.06 13.72
C GLN A 77 2.40 16.25 14.95
N ASN A 78 3.29 17.22 14.90
CA ASN A 78 4.39 17.34 15.85
C ASN A 78 3.98 17.53 17.31
N ASP A 79 2.76 18.05 17.59
CA ASP A 79 2.38 18.45 18.94
C ASP A 79 1.38 17.51 19.63
N ASP A 80 0.67 16.63 18.90
CA ASP A 80 -0.50 15.92 19.42
C ASP A 80 -0.49 14.40 19.23
N GLU A 81 0.60 13.80 18.78
CA GLU A 81 0.70 12.34 18.47
C GLU A 81 -0.39 11.84 17.50
N GLU A 82 -0.92 12.74 16.66
CA GLU A 82 -1.98 12.48 15.70
C GLU A 82 -1.45 12.44 14.25
N SER A 83 -2.34 12.08 13.34
CA SER A 83 -2.05 12.08 11.92
C SER A 83 -1.89 13.50 11.38
N GLY A 84 -0.74 13.81 10.79
CA GLY A 84 -0.51 15.05 10.08
C GLY A 84 -1.30 15.16 8.77
N ILE A 85 -1.36 16.37 8.21
CA ILE A 85 -2.11 16.67 6.96
C ILE A 85 -1.71 15.76 5.80
N GLY A 86 -0.44 15.33 5.74
CA GLY A 86 0.05 14.40 4.71
C GLY A 86 -0.59 13.02 4.77
N LEU A 87 -0.98 12.55 5.98
CA LEU A 87 -1.61 11.24 6.20
C LEU A 87 -3.13 11.25 5.97
N THR A 88 -3.75 12.42 6.05
CA THR A 88 -5.19 12.60 5.84
C THR A 88 -5.48 13.16 4.45
N ARG A 89 -4.67 12.77 3.48
CA ARG A 89 -4.75 13.16 2.09
C ARG A 89 -4.93 11.93 1.19
N ILE A 90 -5.81 12.07 0.19
CA ILE A 90 -5.98 11.06 -0.86
C ILE A 90 -4.88 11.23 -1.91
N GLY A 91 -4.14 10.15 -2.17
CA GLY A 91 -2.99 10.10 -3.08
C GLY A 91 -1.68 10.60 -2.47
N VAL A 92 -0.59 10.36 -3.18
CA VAL A 92 0.76 10.75 -2.75
C VAL A 92 0.89 12.27 -2.70
N SER A 93 1.53 12.78 -1.66
CA SER A 93 1.75 14.23 -1.54
C SER A 93 2.78 14.72 -2.57
N PRO A 94 2.46 15.78 -3.35
CA PRO A 94 3.44 16.41 -4.23
C PRO A 94 4.70 16.89 -3.49
N THR A 95 4.57 17.26 -2.22
CA THR A 95 5.72 17.66 -1.37
C THR A 95 6.70 16.51 -1.18
N TRP A 96 6.19 15.28 -0.95
CA TRP A 96 7.06 14.10 -0.82
C TRP A 96 7.81 13.81 -2.11
N GLU A 97 7.10 13.85 -3.26
CA GLU A 97 7.72 13.64 -4.56
C GLU A 97 8.78 14.69 -4.89
N GLU A 98 8.51 15.98 -4.62
CA GLU A 98 9.45 17.07 -4.83
C GLU A 98 10.68 16.95 -3.94
N PHE A 99 10.49 16.51 -2.70
CA PHE A 99 11.59 16.28 -1.77
C PHE A 99 12.44 15.09 -2.22
N ALA A 100 11.83 13.96 -2.58
CA ALA A 100 12.54 12.76 -3.04
C ALA A 100 13.35 13.01 -4.32
N LYS A 101 12.82 13.81 -5.26
CA LYS A 101 13.54 14.17 -6.50
C LYS A 101 14.84 14.94 -6.27
N LYS A 102 15.00 15.57 -5.12
CA LYS A 102 16.19 16.34 -4.73
C LYS A 102 17.24 15.51 -3.99
N GLN A 103 16.91 14.27 -3.64
CA GLN A 103 17.80 13.37 -2.89
C GLN A 103 18.64 12.51 -3.84
N ASP A 104 19.76 12.06 -3.35
CA ASP A 104 20.67 11.14 -4.03
C ASP A 104 21.15 10.02 -3.07
N ALA A 105 22.12 9.22 -3.49
CA ALA A 105 22.64 8.10 -2.73
C ALA A 105 23.27 8.47 -1.37
N THR A 106 23.49 9.76 -1.11
CA THR A 106 24.05 10.27 0.16
C THR A 106 22.97 10.66 1.15
N TYR A 107 21.67 10.45 0.81
CA TYR A 107 20.56 10.81 1.69
C TYR A 107 20.74 10.26 3.10
N ASN A 108 20.66 11.17 4.06
CA ASN A 108 20.75 10.88 5.49
C ASN A 108 19.48 11.36 6.20
N TYR A 109 18.60 10.43 6.58
CA TYR A 109 17.32 10.76 7.24
C TYR A 109 17.49 11.49 8.58
N GLU A 110 18.62 11.34 9.26
CA GLU A 110 18.90 12.02 10.55
C GLU A 110 18.88 13.54 10.41
N GLU A 111 19.19 14.08 9.23
CA GLU A 111 19.18 15.54 8.95
C GLU A 111 17.75 16.09 8.78
N TYR A 112 16.78 15.21 8.60
CA TYR A 112 15.38 15.53 8.30
C TYR A 112 14.39 15.05 9.36
N ARG A 113 14.88 14.61 10.54
CA ARG A 113 14.02 14.16 11.64
C ARG A 113 12.97 15.22 11.98
N TYR A 114 11.73 14.76 12.20
CA TYR A 114 10.59 15.61 12.53
C TYR A 114 10.15 16.64 11.47
N LYS A 115 10.72 16.60 10.26
CA LYS A 115 10.18 17.36 9.13
C LYS A 115 9.04 16.56 8.48
N SER A 116 7.97 16.38 9.25
CA SER A 116 6.90 15.42 9.01
C SER A 116 6.18 15.61 7.66
N GLU A 117 6.24 16.81 7.08
CA GLU A 117 5.65 17.15 5.80
C GLU A 117 6.45 16.64 4.58
N LEU A 118 7.71 16.19 4.77
CA LEU A 118 8.61 15.82 3.67
C LEU A 118 8.57 14.35 3.27
N GLY A 119 7.98 13.48 4.08
CA GLY A 119 7.92 12.05 3.81
C GLY A 119 7.21 11.28 4.91
N LEU A 120 7.46 9.99 5.00
CA LEU A 120 6.76 9.07 5.90
C LEU A 120 7.75 8.24 6.73
N ASP A 121 7.47 8.06 8.02
CA ASP A 121 8.03 6.95 8.78
C ASP A 121 7.24 5.65 8.56
N CYS A 122 7.55 4.60 9.30
CA CYS A 122 6.88 3.30 9.14
C CYS A 122 5.39 3.36 9.50
N SER A 123 5.04 3.99 10.62
CA SER A 123 3.65 4.14 11.07
C SER A 123 2.89 5.15 10.23
N GLY A 124 3.54 6.23 9.83
CA GLY A 124 2.99 7.19 8.88
C GLY A 124 2.64 6.53 7.55
N TYR A 125 3.51 5.68 7.02
CA TYR A 125 3.24 4.95 5.78
C TYR A 125 2.03 4.02 5.90
N VAL A 126 1.99 3.16 6.92
CA VAL A 126 0.85 2.25 7.12
C VAL A 126 -0.43 3.04 7.38
N GLY A 127 -0.39 4.07 8.22
CA GLY A 127 -1.54 4.95 8.48
C GLY A 127 -2.07 5.62 7.21
N TRP A 128 -1.18 6.10 6.33
CA TRP A 128 -1.54 6.68 5.04
C TRP A 128 -2.16 5.64 4.09
N VAL A 129 -1.62 4.42 4.03
CA VAL A 129 -2.20 3.32 3.24
C VAL A 129 -3.63 3.03 3.69
N ILE A 130 -3.84 2.91 4.99
CA ILE A 130 -5.17 2.66 5.57
C ILE A 130 -6.13 3.81 5.29
N TYR A 131 -5.66 5.07 5.40
CA TYR A 131 -6.47 6.23 5.05
C TYR A 131 -6.93 6.18 3.58
N ASN A 132 -6.01 5.94 2.67
CA ASN A 132 -6.32 5.85 1.24
C ASN A 132 -7.13 4.60 0.84
N LEU A 133 -7.17 3.59 1.69
CA LEU A 133 -8.01 2.41 1.49
C LEU A 133 -9.47 2.67 1.88
N PHE A 134 -9.71 3.39 2.98
CA PHE A 134 -11.06 3.54 3.55
C PHE A 134 -11.71 4.90 3.27
N GLU A 135 -10.92 5.96 3.13
CA GLU A 135 -11.46 7.31 2.96
C GLU A 135 -11.56 7.71 1.48
N THR A 136 -12.53 8.60 1.20
CA THR A 136 -12.81 9.09 -0.15
C THR A 136 -12.54 10.58 -0.30
N GLU A 137 -12.29 11.30 0.81
CA GLU A 137 -12.06 12.74 0.84
C GLU A 137 -10.94 13.10 1.83
N ASP A 138 -10.28 14.24 1.59
CA ASP A 138 -9.23 14.75 2.46
C ASP A 138 -9.78 15.25 3.80
N GLY A 139 -8.91 15.22 4.84
CA GLY A 139 -9.17 15.88 6.13
C GLY A 139 -10.09 15.11 7.08
N LYS A 140 -10.34 13.83 6.81
CA LYS A 140 -10.94 12.91 7.79
C LYS A 140 -9.92 12.56 8.87
N GLU A 141 -10.40 11.99 9.99
CA GLU A 141 -9.53 11.44 11.02
C GLU A 141 -8.56 10.41 10.43
N GLY A 142 -7.28 10.55 10.74
CA GLY A 142 -6.24 9.65 10.25
C GLY A 142 -6.13 8.37 11.06
N TYR A 143 -5.25 7.48 10.61
CA TYR A 143 -5.08 6.14 11.18
C TYR A 143 -3.67 5.89 11.72
N VAL A 144 -2.86 6.95 11.92
CA VAL A 144 -1.53 6.80 12.50
C VAL A 144 -1.64 6.54 14.00
N THR A 145 -0.86 5.58 14.47
CA THR A 145 -0.64 5.29 15.89
C THR A 145 0.80 4.79 16.05
N LEU A 146 1.26 4.56 17.28
CA LEU A 146 2.58 4.01 17.53
C LEU A 146 2.77 2.69 16.74
N SER A 147 3.90 2.52 16.10
CA SER A 147 4.21 1.35 15.26
C SER A 147 4.00 0.02 15.99
N THR A 148 4.34 -0.02 17.28
CA THR A 148 4.15 -1.19 18.16
C THR A 148 2.68 -1.54 18.41
N GLU A 149 1.76 -0.60 18.26
CA GLU A 149 0.35 -0.72 18.61
C GLU A 149 -0.58 -0.81 17.40
N MET A 150 -0.09 -0.54 16.19
CA MET A 150 -0.95 -0.44 14.99
C MET A 150 -1.75 -1.71 14.73
N ALA A 151 -1.12 -2.88 14.81
CA ALA A 151 -1.82 -4.15 14.60
C ALA A 151 -2.94 -4.38 15.64
N GLU A 152 -2.69 -4.07 16.91
CA GLU A 152 -3.68 -4.18 17.98
C GLU A 152 -4.80 -3.14 17.83
N ASN A 153 -4.45 -1.89 17.47
CA ASN A 153 -5.41 -0.83 17.22
C ASN A 153 -6.38 -1.19 16.08
N PHE A 154 -5.86 -1.68 14.95
CA PHE A 154 -6.72 -2.08 13.83
C PHE A 154 -7.57 -3.32 14.13
N ALA A 155 -7.02 -4.29 14.88
CA ALA A 155 -7.80 -5.43 15.35
C ALA A 155 -8.93 -5.02 16.31
N SER A 156 -8.68 -4.05 17.20
CA SER A 156 -9.68 -3.53 18.14
C SER A 156 -10.86 -2.84 17.45
N ARG A 157 -10.63 -2.31 16.24
CA ARG A 157 -11.69 -1.76 15.36
C ARG A 157 -12.58 -2.85 14.73
N GLY A 158 -12.26 -4.14 14.97
CA GLY A 158 -12.98 -5.28 14.38
C GLY A 158 -12.57 -5.57 12.92
N TRP A 159 -11.48 -4.99 12.44
CA TRP A 159 -11.04 -5.14 11.04
C TRP A 159 -10.37 -6.47 10.75
N GLY A 160 -9.89 -7.14 11.77
CA GLY A 160 -9.20 -8.41 11.63
C GLY A 160 -9.01 -9.14 12.94
N THR A 161 -8.23 -10.20 12.88
CA THR A 161 -7.86 -11.03 14.05
C THR A 161 -6.42 -10.76 14.43
N LEU A 162 -6.17 -10.59 15.73
CA LEU A 162 -4.84 -10.36 16.29
C LEU A 162 -4.14 -11.69 16.56
N TYR A 163 -2.88 -11.78 16.15
CA TYR A 163 -1.98 -12.91 16.43
C TYR A 163 -0.68 -12.38 17.05
N LYS A 164 -0.16 -13.09 18.04
CA LYS A 164 1.18 -12.85 18.61
C LYS A 164 2.12 -13.94 18.15
N ASN A 165 3.26 -13.56 17.59
CA ASN A 165 4.29 -14.46 17.06
C ASN A 165 3.71 -15.58 16.19
N PRO A 166 2.95 -15.27 15.11
CA PRO A 166 2.37 -16.30 14.27
C PRO A 166 3.46 -17.11 13.57
N LYS A 167 3.19 -18.38 13.29
CA LYS A 167 4.11 -19.23 12.53
C LYS A 167 4.13 -18.93 11.03
N GLN A 168 3.11 -18.24 10.54
CA GLN A 168 2.94 -17.92 9.13
C GLN A 168 2.51 -16.47 8.98
N PHE A 169 3.15 -15.79 8.05
CA PHE A 169 2.82 -14.45 7.62
C PHE A 169 2.03 -14.55 6.31
N LEU A 170 0.83 -14.01 6.30
CA LEU A 170 -0.06 -14.10 5.16
C LEU A 170 -0.18 -12.75 4.46
N SER A 171 -0.50 -12.81 3.18
CA SER A 171 -0.65 -11.64 2.33
C SER A 171 -1.68 -10.66 2.91
N GLY A 172 -1.28 -9.40 3.04
CA GLY A 172 -2.05 -8.31 3.65
C GLY A 172 -1.89 -8.16 5.17
N ASP A 173 -1.24 -9.08 5.88
CA ASP A 173 -1.01 -8.94 7.32
C ASP A 173 -0.34 -7.57 7.63
N ILE A 174 -0.87 -6.85 8.62
CA ILE A 174 -0.22 -5.69 9.21
C ILE A 174 0.61 -6.16 10.40
N VAL A 175 1.90 -5.96 10.34
CA VAL A 175 2.85 -6.50 11.31
C VAL A 175 3.49 -5.39 12.11
N SER A 176 3.23 -5.36 13.41
CA SER A 176 3.82 -4.46 14.39
C SER A 176 4.92 -5.16 15.18
N MET A 177 6.05 -4.51 15.35
CA MET A 177 7.19 -4.96 16.15
C MET A 177 7.78 -3.77 16.90
N ASP A 178 8.78 -4.02 17.73
CA ASP A 178 9.45 -2.94 18.45
C ASP A 178 10.06 -1.92 17.47
N GLY A 179 9.61 -0.68 17.56
CA GLY A 179 10.07 0.44 16.74
C GLY A 179 9.74 0.38 15.24
N HIS A 180 8.92 -0.60 14.77
CA HIS A 180 8.59 -0.70 13.35
C HIS A 180 7.22 -1.33 13.07
N VAL A 181 6.67 -1.01 11.89
CA VAL A 181 5.45 -1.62 11.34
C VAL A 181 5.56 -1.74 9.82
N TRP A 182 4.99 -2.83 9.27
CA TRP A 182 5.06 -3.12 7.85
C TRP A 182 3.85 -3.93 7.35
N ILE A 183 3.69 -4.02 6.04
CA ILE A 183 2.62 -4.79 5.38
C ILE A 183 3.23 -6.01 4.70
N CYS A 184 2.72 -7.19 5.03
CA CYS A 184 3.12 -8.45 4.41
C CYS A 184 2.54 -8.55 2.99
N LEU A 185 3.38 -8.88 2.02
CA LEU A 185 2.95 -9.21 0.66
C LEU A 185 2.82 -10.73 0.44
N GLY A 186 3.43 -11.54 1.31
CA GLY A 186 3.30 -13.00 1.30
C GLY A 186 4.58 -13.71 1.72
N THR A 187 4.42 -14.98 2.13
CA THR A 187 5.54 -15.89 2.40
C THR A 187 5.90 -16.64 1.12
N CYS A 188 7.17 -16.72 0.79
CA CYS A 188 7.73 -17.43 -0.35
C CYS A 188 7.99 -18.91 -0.04
N GLU A 189 8.25 -19.73 -1.09
CA GLU A 189 8.47 -21.18 -0.95
C GLU A 189 9.66 -21.55 -0.06
N ASP A 190 10.70 -20.69 0.01
CA ASP A 190 11.86 -20.85 0.87
C ASP A 190 11.63 -20.38 2.33
N GLY A 191 10.41 -19.96 2.64
CA GLY A 191 10.02 -19.44 3.96
C GLY A 191 10.40 -17.98 4.21
N SER A 192 11.06 -17.32 3.28
CA SER A 192 11.29 -15.87 3.33
C SER A 192 9.97 -15.09 3.14
N VAL A 193 9.91 -13.88 3.64
CA VAL A 193 8.70 -13.05 3.59
C VAL A 193 8.93 -11.80 2.76
N LEU A 194 8.08 -11.61 1.77
CA LEU A 194 8.02 -10.40 0.96
C LEU A 194 7.17 -9.35 1.69
N LEU A 195 7.65 -8.11 1.75
CA LEU A 195 6.99 -7.04 2.49
C LEU A 195 7.15 -5.68 1.81
N VAL A 196 6.28 -4.74 2.18
CA VAL A 196 6.41 -3.32 1.83
C VAL A 196 6.35 -2.47 3.10
N HIS A 197 7.26 -1.50 3.18
CA HIS A 197 7.38 -0.63 4.35
C HIS A 197 8.00 0.72 4.00
N SER A 198 7.92 1.67 4.93
CA SER A 198 8.79 2.85 4.95
C SER A 198 9.90 2.63 5.97
N SER A 199 11.14 2.56 5.49
CA SER A 199 12.37 2.45 6.27
C SER A 199 13.47 3.21 5.52
N PRO A 200 14.53 3.72 6.17
CA PRO A 200 15.58 4.40 5.42
C PRO A 200 16.09 3.57 4.21
N PRO A 201 16.14 4.15 3.00
CA PRO A 201 15.99 5.57 2.67
C PRO A 201 14.53 6.03 2.40
N GLY A 202 13.55 5.13 2.26
CA GLY A 202 12.16 5.48 1.97
C GLY A 202 11.28 4.27 1.71
N VAL A 203 10.11 4.49 1.13
CA VAL A 203 9.12 3.44 0.87
C VAL A 203 9.63 2.48 -0.21
N SER A 204 9.65 1.19 0.10
CA SER A 204 10.13 0.16 -0.82
C SER A 204 9.60 -1.23 -0.50
N ILE A 205 9.62 -2.12 -1.50
CA ILE A 205 9.47 -3.56 -1.29
C ILE A 205 10.82 -4.12 -0.84
N CYS A 206 10.77 -5.02 0.15
CA CYS A 206 11.93 -5.76 0.67
C CYS A 206 11.57 -7.21 0.88
N GLY A 207 12.58 -8.07 1.03
CA GLY A 207 12.45 -9.46 1.42
C GLY A 207 13.23 -9.74 2.69
N THR A 208 12.75 -10.67 3.53
CA THR A 208 13.55 -11.15 4.67
C THR A 208 14.63 -12.11 4.20
N GLU A 209 15.69 -12.21 4.98
CA GLU A 209 16.61 -13.37 4.92
C GLU A 209 15.82 -14.68 5.07
N THR A 210 16.41 -15.80 4.65
CA THR A 210 15.90 -17.13 5.02
C THR A 210 16.18 -17.45 6.48
N SER A 211 15.55 -18.51 7.03
CA SER A 211 15.83 -18.99 8.38
C SER A 211 17.30 -19.42 8.59
N SER A 212 18.01 -19.77 7.52
CA SER A 212 19.46 -20.01 7.49
C SER A 212 20.30 -18.73 7.37
N LYS A 213 19.66 -17.55 7.39
CA LYS A 213 20.26 -16.22 7.21
C LYS A 213 20.94 -16.00 5.85
N GLU A 214 20.39 -16.64 4.82
CA GLU A 214 20.79 -16.36 3.44
C GLU A 214 20.14 -15.05 2.97
N THR A 215 20.98 -14.12 2.53
CA THR A 215 20.56 -12.78 2.07
C THR A 215 20.05 -12.77 0.62
N THR A 216 20.15 -13.90 -0.08
CA THR A 216 19.67 -14.10 -1.46
C THR A 216 18.38 -14.91 -1.52
N SER A 217 17.50 -14.75 -0.53
CA SER A 217 16.21 -15.43 -0.45
C SER A 217 15.31 -15.12 -1.66
N ILE A 218 14.28 -15.97 -1.90
CA ILE A 218 13.29 -15.73 -2.97
C ILE A 218 12.63 -14.36 -2.80
N ALA A 219 12.24 -13.99 -1.59
CA ALA A 219 11.62 -12.69 -1.32
C ALA A 219 12.55 -11.51 -1.68
N VAL A 220 13.85 -11.60 -1.38
CA VAL A 220 14.82 -10.56 -1.75
C VAL A 220 14.98 -10.48 -3.26
N GLN A 221 15.12 -11.60 -3.97
CA GLN A 221 15.23 -11.62 -5.43
C GLN A 221 13.99 -11.04 -6.12
N LEU A 222 12.79 -11.34 -5.62
CA LEU A 222 11.54 -10.77 -6.13
C LEU A 222 11.48 -9.25 -5.90
N ALA A 223 11.87 -8.78 -4.71
CA ALA A 223 11.92 -7.37 -4.38
C ALA A 223 12.92 -6.61 -5.27
N GLU A 224 14.14 -7.15 -5.45
CA GLU A 224 15.16 -6.56 -6.33
C GLU A 224 14.66 -6.47 -7.77
N ARG A 225 14.17 -7.59 -8.34
CA ARG A 225 13.61 -7.62 -9.69
C ARG A 225 12.51 -6.58 -9.90
N PHE A 226 11.56 -6.50 -8.96
CA PHE A 226 10.45 -5.54 -9.05
C PHE A 226 10.95 -4.11 -9.01
N MET A 227 11.85 -3.79 -8.09
CA MET A 227 12.41 -2.45 -7.95
C MET A 227 13.29 -2.07 -9.16
N GLU A 228 14.06 -2.99 -9.71
CA GLU A 228 14.84 -2.78 -10.94
C GLU A 228 13.93 -2.53 -12.16
N THR A 229 12.84 -3.29 -12.26
CA THR A 229 11.94 -3.20 -13.42
C THR A 229 11.14 -1.90 -13.44
N TYR A 230 10.62 -1.47 -12.30
CA TYR A 230 9.65 -0.37 -12.24
C TYR A 230 10.20 0.92 -11.62
N TYR A 231 11.33 0.84 -10.90
CA TYR A 231 11.93 1.94 -10.16
C TYR A 231 13.46 1.96 -10.28
N GLU A 232 13.97 1.74 -11.50
CA GLU A 232 15.40 1.59 -11.82
C GLU A 232 16.27 2.67 -11.17
N LYS A 233 15.87 3.95 -11.29
CA LYS A 233 16.61 5.07 -10.70
C LYS A 233 16.70 4.96 -9.18
N TRP A 234 15.60 4.59 -8.52
CA TRP A 234 15.55 4.39 -7.06
C TRP A 234 16.41 3.21 -6.64
N GLN A 235 16.27 2.08 -7.35
CA GLN A 235 17.04 0.87 -7.07
C GLN A 235 18.55 1.09 -7.24
N SER A 236 18.97 1.84 -8.26
CA SER A 236 20.40 2.16 -8.47
C SER A 236 20.98 3.04 -7.36
N MET A 237 20.19 3.96 -6.81
CA MET A 237 20.62 4.83 -5.69
C MET A 237 20.59 4.09 -4.34
N TYR A 238 19.62 3.22 -4.14
CA TYR A 238 19.33 2.57 -2.87
C TYR A 238 19.11 1.06 -3.06
N PRO A 239 20.17 0.28 -3.34
CA PRO A 239 20.04 -1.11 -3.82
C PRO A 239 19.60 -2.11 -2.76
N LYS A 240 19.73 -1.82 -1.46
CA LYS A 240 19.45 -2.79 -0.40
C LYS A 240 17.96 -3.15 -0.33
N ARG A 241 17.64 -4.44 -0.54
CA ARG A 241 16.27 -5.00 -0.46
C ARG A 241 16.12 -6.07 0.63
N VAL A 242 17.17 -6.40 1.32
CA VAL A 242 17.16 -7.41 2.37
C VAL A 242 16.89 -6.79 3.74
N VAL A 243 15.97 -7.42 4.49
CA VAL A 243 15.76 -7.17 5.92
C VAL A 243 16.06 -8.42 6.72
N SER A 244 16.43 -8.24 8.00
CA SER A 244 16.80 -9.35 8.89
C SER A 244 15.59 -10.24 9.21
N GLN A 245 15.86 -11.49 9.58
CA GLN A 245 14.92 -12.43 10.18
C GLN A 245 14.23 -11.88 11.45
N THR A 246 14.84 -10.94 12.14
CA THR A 246 14.25 -10.27 13.31
C THR A 246 12.92 -9.56 12.99
N TYR A 247 12.66 -9.28 11.73
CA TYR A 247 11.34 -8.76 11.27
C TYR A 247 10.19 -9.75 11.49
N LEU A 248 10.50 -11.02 11.72
CA LEU A 248 9.54 -12.11 11.94
C LEU A 248 9.47 -12.56 13.41
N GLU A 249 10.26 -11.93 14.28
CA GLU A 249 10.41 -12.30 15.70
C GLU A 249 9.75 -11.23 16.59
N ASP A 250 9.17 -11.66 17.70
CA ASP A 250 8.52 -10.77 18.70
C ASP A 250 7.54 -9.77 18.10
N VAL A 251 6.70 -10.26 17.20
CA VAL A 251 5.75 -9.44 16.44
C VAL A 251 4.30 -9.65 16.88
N THR A 252 3.49 -8.63 16.67
CA THR A 252 2.04 -8.68 16.73
C THR A 252 1.48 -8.44 15.34
N VAL A 253 0.55 -9.29 14.89
CA VAL A 253 0.02 -9.30 13.53
C VAL A 253 -1.49 -9.10 13.56
N MET A 254 -2.00 -8.13 12.81
CA MET A 254 -3.42 -8.03 12.48
C MET A 254 -3.66 -8.62 11.10
N ARG A 255 -4.48 -9.65 11.04
CA ARG A 255 -4.90 -10.32 9.82
C ARG A 255 -6.32 -9.96 9.46
N TRP A 256 -6.52 -9.42 8.28
CA TRP A 256 -7.81 -8.95 7.80
C TRP A 256 -8.88 -10.05 7.80
N ASN A 257 -10.12 -9.66 8.11
CA ASN A 257 -11.29 -10.50 7.91
C ASN A 257 -12.05 -10.09 6.63
N GLU A 258 -12.87 -11.03 6.09
CA GLU A 258 -13.65 -10.81 4.88
C GLU A 258 -14.81 -9.81 5.05
N LYS A 259 -15.12 -9.39 6.28
CA LYS A 259 -16.10 -8.32 6.53
C LYS A 259 -15.49 -6.94 6.30
N THR A 260 -14.18 -6.83 6.35
CA THR A 260 -13.44 -5.57 6.17
C THR A 260 -12.83 -5.49 4.77
N ILE A 261 -12.17 -6.55 4.31
CA ILE A 261 -11.62 -6.66 2.95
C ILE A 261 -12.25 -7.89 2.29
N ALA A 262 -12.99 -7.66 1.20
CA ALA A 262 -13.90 -8.64 0.61
C ALA A 262 -13.25 -9.96 0.17
N ASP A 263 -12.02 -9.90 -0.31
CA ASP A 263 -11.24 -11.03 -0.86
C ASP A 263 -10.04 -11.42 0.01
N ALA A 264 -10.02 -10.98 1.29
CA ALA A 264 -8.89 -11.18 2.19
C ALA A 264 -8.42 -12.64 2.22
N LYS A 265 -9.35 -13.59 2.38
CA LYS A 265 -9.03 -15.01 2.46
C LYS A 265 -8.41 -15.58 1.19
N THR A 266 -8.80 -15.08 0.02
CA THR A 266 -8.21 -15.48 -1.26
C THR A 266 -6.73 -15.15 -1.29
N TYR A 267 -6.37 -13.89 -0.96
CA TYR A 267 -4.99 -13.44 -0.94
C TYR A 267 -4.16 -14.06 0.20
N GLN A 268 -4.77 -14.32 1.35
CA GLN A 268 -4.11 -15.00 2.48
C GLN A 268 -3.66 -16.44 2.14
N ASN A 269 -4.19 -17.04 1.08
CA ASN A 269 -3.77 -18.37 0.60
C ASN A 269 -2.73 -18.28 -0.53
N MET A 270 -2.33 -17.09 -0.97
CA MET A 270 -1.34 -16.88 -2.02
C MET A 270 0.08 -16.83 -1.44
N SER A 271 1.03 -17.35 -2.20
CA SER A 271 2.45 -17.17 -1.90
C SER A 271 2.93 -15.76 -2.27
N GLY A 272 4.14 -15.38 -1.79
CA GLY A 272 4.77 -14.11 -2.16
C GLY A 272 4.99 -13.98 -3.67
N GLU A 273 5.31 -15.10 -4.35
CA GLU A 273 5.50 -15.18 -5.80
C GLU A 273 4.20 -14.90 -6.56
N GLU A 274 3.08 -15.46 -6.09
CA GLU A 274 1.76 -15.24 -6.70
C GLU A 274 1.30 -13.78 -6.52
N VAL A 275 1.50 -13.21 -5.34
CA VAL A 275 1.19 -11.80 -5.08
C VAL A 275 2.07 -10.89 -5.94
N MET A 276 3.36 -11.21 -6.10
CA MET A 276 4.25 -10.43 -6.97
C MET A 276 3.76 -10.42 -8.42
N GLN A 277 3.24 -11.53 -8.94
CA GLN A 277 2.65 -11.57 -10.29
C GLN A 277 1.42 -10.65 -10.41
N ILE A 278 0.65 -10.48 -9.33
CA ILE A 278 -0.46 -9.52 -9.32
C ILE A 278 0.11 -8.09 -9.35
N LEU A 279 1.10 -7.79 -8.51
CA LEU A 279 1.74 -6.47 -8.49
C LEU A 279 2.37 -6.08 -9.84
N ASP A 280 2.98 -7.05 -10.54
CA ASP A 280 3.51 -6.84 -11.91
C ASP A 280 2.39 -6.45 -12.91
N ARG A 281 1.16 -6.91 -12.72
CA ARG A 281 0.01 -6.55 -13.57
C ARG A 281 -0.59 -5.19 -13.24
N LEU A 282 -0.39 -4.70 -12.02
CA LEU A 282 -0.89 -3.40 -11.56
C LEU A 282 0.02 -2.24 -12.01
N LYS A 283 1.23 -2.53 -12.53
CA LYS A 283 2.18 -1.56 -13.09
C LYS A 283 2.03 -1.44 -14.59
#